data_624abba16c356387ce3183350284ba2c
#
_entry.id   624abba16c356387ce3183350284ba2c
#
_cell.length_a   1.000
_cell.length_b   1.000
_cell.length_c   1.000
_cell.angle_alpha   90.00
_cell.angle_beta   90.00
_cell.angle_gamma   90.00
#
_symmetry.space_group_name_H-M   'P 1'
#
loop_
_entity.id
_entity.type
_entity.pdbx_description
1 polymer ?
#
loop_
_entity_poly.entity_id
_entity_poly.type
_entity_poly.pdbx_seq_one_letter_code
_entity_poly.pdbx_strand_id
1 'polypeptide(L)'
;MLRFLICLLLSTAALAQPTAPKPYSQRMADAFLRWYPDSLGLAQNKAARWGYEKGLMLLAIKRVAQQTGLPRYHDYVGRTLDYSLPGDGTIVGYKAEDYNLDNINTGRVLLALGRAPGPRQAIYRQAAQLLHQQLAKQPHTSEGGYWHKKKYTSQMWLDGLYMAEPFAAEYSQVFAEPAGFDHVAQQFALVEKHLVDPKTGLLYHGWDESHAQKWANSSTGQSPNFWSRGMGWYAMALVDVLDYFPKSHPQRVQLVKYLQRLAPVLARYQDAKTCCWFQVTDQGQRAGNYVEASGSCMFVYALAKGVRLGYLDKKYAAVAKQGYAGILQQFVQTEPDGSLALTGTVSVGGLGGSPYRDGSYEYYLNEPLKKNDFKGVGPFIMASLEMETAR
;
A
#
# COMPACT_ATOMS: atom_id res chain seq x y z
N MET A 1 20.89 76.83 27.88
CA MET A 1 19.83 76.20 27.03
C MET A 1 20.28 74.84 26.57
N LEU A 2 19.82 73.80 27.28
CA LEU A 2 20.19 72.40 26.97
C LEU A 2 19.00 71.74 26.23
N ARG A 3 19.16 71.35 24.94
CA ARG A 3 18.15 70.70 24.16
C ARG A 3 18.29 69.19 24.34
N PHE A 4 17.30 68.56 25.00
CA PHE A 4 17.14 67.08 25.04
C PHE A 4 16.54 66.59 23.73
N LEU A 5 17.27 65.70 23.04
CA LEU A 5 16.78 64.93 21.87
C LEU A 5 16.19 63.64 22.39
N ILE A 6 14.87 63.49 22.29
CA ILE A 6 14.19 62.22 22.60
C ILE A 6 14.21 61.37 21.33
N CYS A 7 15.02 60.28 21.30
CA CYS A 7 14.95 59.25 20.26
C CYS A 7 13.77 58.34 20.58
N LEU A 8 12.72 58.40 19.78
CA LEU A 8 11.65 57.38 19.76
C LEU A 8 12.17 56.15 19.04
N LEU A 9 12.41 55.06 19.78
CA LEU A 9 12.64 53.73 19.23
C LEU A 9 11.27 53.13 18.83
N LEU A 10 10.93 53.17 17.56
CA LEU A 10 9.83 52.44 16.98
C LEU A 10 10.24 50.95 16.86
N SER A 11 9.81 50.15 17.82
CA SER A 11 9.89 48.68 17.72
C SER A 11 8.87 48.19 16.68
N THR A 12 9.33 47.88 15.48
CA THR A 12 8.54 47.15 14.48
C THR A 12 8.38 45.70 14.93
N ALA A 13 7.24 45.35 15.52
CA ALA A 13 6.85 43.99 15.74
C ALA A 13 6.67 43.33 14.33
N ALA A 14 7.61 42.50 13.93
CA ALA A 14 7.47 41.67 12.74
C ALA A 14 6.29 40.72 12.99
N LEU A 15 5.15 41.00 12.36
CA LEU A 15 4.03 40.07 12.29
C LEU A 15 4.54 38.81 11.57
N ALA A 16 4.69 37.72 12.31
CA ALA A 16 5.01 36.40 11.74
C ALA A 16 3.94 36.08 10.71
N GLN A 17 4.33 36.00 9.45
CA GLN A 17 3.42 35.54 8.39
C GLN A 17 2.90 34.16 8.76
N PRO A 18 1.59 33.88 8.64
CA PRO A 18 1.05 32.59 8.91
C PRO A 18 1.76 31.56 7.98
N THR A 19 2.48 30.64 8.57
CA THR A 19 3.12 29.55 7.81
C THR A 19 2.03 28.76 7.08
N ALA A 20 2.24 28.50 5.79
CA ALA A 20 1.30 27.71 5.01
C ALA A 20 1.01 26.37 5.73
N PRO A 21 -0.26 25.91 5.73
CA PRO A 21 -0.61 24.69 6.43
C PRO A 21 0.22 23.52 5.88
N LYS A 22 0.72 22.66 6.77
CA LYS A 22 1.48 21.48 6.39
C LYS A 22 0.68 20.61 5.41
N PRO A 23 1.33 19.97 4.43
CA PRO A 23 0.69 19.03 3.51
C PRO A 23 -0.06 17.90 4.24
N TYR A 24 -1.07 17.33 3.60
CA TYR A 24 -1.87 16.25 4.18
C TYR A 24 -1.04 15.00 4.49
N SER A 25 -0.08 14.66 3.63
CA SER A 25 0.88 13.58 3.87
C SER A 25 1.61 13.75 5.19
N GLN A 26 2.14 14.95 5.44
CA GLN A 26 2.89 15.25 6.65
C GLN A 26 1.98 15.33 7.89
N ARG A 27 0.78 15.92 7.76
CA ARG A 27 -0.20 16.00 8.85
C ARG A 27 -0.66 14.62 9.30
N MET A 28 -0.91 13.71 8.35
CA MET A 28 -1.31 12.34 8.68
C MET A 28 -0.14 11.53 9.25
N ALA A 29 1.07 11.71 8.75
CA ALA A 29 2.27 11.11 9.33
C ALA A 29 2.51 11.60 10.76
N ASP A 30 2.40 12.91 11.02
CA ASP A 30 2.52 13.48 12.37
C ASP A 30 1.45 12.92 13.32
N ALA A 31 0.22 12.76 12.86
CA ALA A 31 -0.85 12.13 13.63
C ALA A 31 -0.51 10.66 13.95
N PHE A 32 -0.04 9.91 12.97
CA PHE A 32 0.37 8.53 13.14
C PHE A 32 1.49 8.37 14.17
N LEU A 33 2.54 9.19 14.11
CA LEU A 33 3.63 9.17 15.10
C LEU A 33 3.12 9.49 16.52
N ARG A 34 2.08 10.31 16.66
CA ARG A 34 1.45 10.58 17.97
C ARG A 34 0.65 9.38 18.49
N TRP A 35 -0.05 8.65 17.61
CA TRP A 35 -0.79 7.44 18.03
C TRP A 35 0.15 6.30 18.44
N TYR A 36 1.35 6.26 17.86
CA TYR A 36 2.34 5.21 18.06
C TYR A 36 3.74 5.80 18.28
N PRO A 37 3.98 6.51 19.40
CA PRO A 37 5.21 7.31 19.58
C PRO A 37 6.49 6.46 19.65
N ASP A 38 6.41 5.25 20.19
CA ASP A 38 7.59 4.42 20.42
C ASP A 38 7.77 3.33 19.38
N SER A 39 6.73 2.56 19.09
CA SER A 39 6.72 1.53 18.05
C SER A 39 5.31 1.07 17.73
N LEU A 40 5.16 0.42 16.57
CA LEU A 40 3.90 -0.21 16.16
C LEU A 40 3.59 -1.43 17.03
N GLY A 41 2.76 -1.25 18.07
CA GLY A 41 2.23 -2.32 18.90
C GLY A 41 2.75 -2.39 20.33
N LEU A 42 3.87 -1.75 20.69
CA LEU A 42 4.37 -1.77 22.09
C LEU A 42 3.46 -0.99 23.04
N ALA A 43 2.86 0.12 22.60
CA ALA A 43 1.95 0.93 23.41
C ALA A 43 0.70 0.17 23.91
N GLN A 44 0.45 -1.04 23.41
CA GLN A 44 -0.69 -1.88 23.79
C GLN A 44 -0.27 -3.20 24.44
N ASN A 45 0.95 -3.32 24.95
CA ASN A 45 1.53 -4.58 25.50
C ASN A 45 1.40 -5.79 24.55
N LYS A 46 1.29 -5.56 23.26
CA LYS A 46 1.29 -6.60 22.24
C LYS A 46 2.69 -6.70 21.65
N ALA A 47 3.23 -7.91 21.63
CA ALA A 47 4.48 -8.19 20.92
C ALA A 47 4.42 -7.58 19.52
N ALA A 48 5.48 -6.87 19.11
CA ALA A 48 5.57 -6.25 17.80
C ALA A 48 5.34 -7.32 16.73
N ARG A 49 4.15 -7.30 16.12
CA ARG A 49 3.78 -8.30 15.12
C ARG A 49 4.49 -7.99 13.81
N TRP A 50 5.23 -8.97 13.28
CA TRP A 50 5.73 -8.90 11.92
C TRP A 50 4.58 -9.10 10.92
N GLY A 51 4.54 -8.31 9.84
CA GLY A 51 3.51 -8.43 8.81
C GLY A 51 3.35 -7.16 7.98
N TYR A 52 2.57 -7.24 6.91
CA TYR A 52 2.44 -6.20 5.88
C TYR A 52 1.95 -4.85 6.40
N GLU A 53 1.08 -4.81 7.40
CA GLU A 53 0.58 -3.55 7.96
C GLU A 53 1.72 -2.68 8.52
N LYS A 54 2.70 -3.31 9.19
CA LYS A 54 3.94 -2.63 9.61
C LYS A 54 4.71 -2.12 8.41
N GLY A 55 4.95 -2.97 7.42
CA GLY A 55 5.69 -2.61 6.20
C GLY A 55 5.04 -1.45 5.46
N LEU A 56 3.72 -1.51 5.25
CA LEU A 56 2.94 -0.47 4.59
C LEU A 56 3.10 0.89 5.26
N MET A 57 2.94 0.95 6.60
CA MET A 57 3.06 2.20 7.33
C MET A 57 4.49 2.73 7.34
N LEU A 58 5.48 1.86 7.61
CA LEU A 58 6.88 2.30 7.62
C LEU A 58 7.35 2.77 6.23
N LEU A 59 6.87 2.18 5.14
CA LEU A 59 7.11 2.68 3.78
C LEU A 59 6.49 4.05 3.55
N ALA A 60 5.25 4.26 4.01
CA ALA A 60 4.59 5.55 3.90
C ALA A 60 5.36 6.64 4.67
N ILE A 61 5.73 6.38 5.94
CA ILE A 61 6.53 7.32 6.76
C ILE A 61 7.91 7.55 6.14
N LYS A 62 8.56 6.51 5.61
CA LYS A 62 9.84 6.66 4.92
C LYS A 62 9.74 7.58 3.69
N ARG A 63 8.67 7.49 2.91
CA ARG A 63 8.44 8.40 1.78
C ARG A 63 8.24 9.85 2.24
N VAL A 64 7.55 10.07 3.38
CA VAL A 64 7.47 11.40 4.00
C VAL A 64 8.85 11.89 4.43
N ALA A 65 9.69 11.01 5.04
CA ALA A 65 11.08 11.35 5.38
C ALA A 65 11.88 11.79 4.15
N GLN A 66 11.74 11.06 3.04
CA GLN A 66 12.43 11.38 1.77
C GLN A 66 12.00 12.73 1.19
N GLN A 67 10.71 13.05 1.24
CA GLN A 67 10.18 14.31 0.69
C GLN A 67 10.50 15.51 1.58
N THR A 68 10.48 15.34 2.90
CA THR A 68 10.64 16.45 3.86
C THR A 68 12.06 16.66 4.32
N GLY A 69 12.93 15.64 4.23
CA GLY A 69 14.28 15.63 4.82
C GLY A 69 14.29 15.63 6.35
N LEU A 70 13.14 15.49 7.02
CA LEU A 70 13.04 15.62 8.49
C LEU A 70 13.50 14.34 9.19
N PRO A 71 14.55 14.39 10.04
CA PRO A 71 15.15 13.22 10.69
C PRO A 71 14.14 12.39 11.51
N ARG A 72 13.17 13.06 12.17
CA ARG A 72 12.19 12.36 13.03
C ARG A 72 11.43 11.21 12.35
N TYR A 73 11.13 11.33 11.04
CA TYR A 73 10.46 10.26 10.30
C TYR A 73 11.43 9.13 9.98
N HIS A 74 12.65 9.46 9.58
CA HIS A 74 13.70 8.48 9.32
C HIS A 74 14.04 7.67 10.59
N ASP A 75 14.26 8.36 11.70
CA ASP A 75 14.58 7.76 13.00
C ASP A 75 13.44 6.87 13.51
N TYR A 76 12.18 7.31 13.29
CA TYR A 76 11.02 6.51 13.63
C TYR A 76 10.98 5.18 12.86
N VAL A 77 11.24 5.21 11.55
CA VAL A 77 11.27 3.99 10.71
C VAL A 77 12.33 3.02 11.19
N GLY A 78 13.58 3.49 11.41
CA GLY A 78 14.68 2.66 11.88
C GLY A 78 14.38 2.05 13.24
N ARG A 79 14.06 2.89 14.23
CA ARG A 79 13.76 2.46 15.60
C ARG A 79 12.61 1.44 15.65
N THR A 80 11.53 1.69 14.90
CA THR A 80 10.36 0.79 14.89
C THR A 80 10.67 -0.55 14.26
N LEU A 81 11.49 -0.58 13.19
CA LEU A 81 11.91 -1.83 12.57
C LEU A 81 12.84 -2.63 13.49
N ASP A 82 13.74 -1.95 14.17
CA ASP A 82 14.76 -2.55 15.04
C ASP A 82 14.17 -3.37 16.19
N TYR A 83 12.98 -3.01 16.69
CA TYR A 83 12.27 -3.84 17.68
C TYR A 83 11.95 -5.25 17.20
N SER A 84 11.92 -5.49 15.90
CA SER A 84 11.68 -6.81 15.33
C SER A 84 12.96 -7.54 14.92
N LEU A 85 14.14 -6.94 15.15
CA LEU A 85 15.44 -7.45 14.69
C LEU A 85 16.44 -7.52 15.86
N PRO A 86 16.52 -8.66 16.56
CA PRO A 86 17.36 -8.80 17.75
C PRO A 86 18.88 -8.70 17.49
N GLY A 87 19.30 -8.78 16.22
CA GLY A 87 20.70 -8.56 15.85
C GLY A 87 21.43 -9.79 15.32
N ASP A 88 20.80 -10.95 15.38
CA ASP A 88 21.31 -12.24 14.85
C ASP A 88 20.79 -12.56 13.44
N GLY A 89 20.10 -11.60 12.81
CA GLY A 89 19.47 -11.77 11.49
C GLY A 89 18.11 -12.45 11.52
N THR A 90 17.61 -12.87 12.70
CA THR A 90 16.25 -13.37 12.85
C THR A 90 15.23 -12.23 12.90
N ILE A 91 13.98 -12.57 12.70
CA ILE A 91 12.85 -11.62 12.72
C ILE A 91 11.84 -12.09 13.76
N VAL A 92 11.59 -11.25 14.79
CA VAL A 92 10.62 -11.56 15.86
C VAL A 92 9.22 -11.69 15.30
N GLY A 93 8.57 -12.82 15.57
CA GLY A 93 7.20 -13.10 15.14
C GLY A 93 7.06 -13.53 13.68
N TYR A 94 8.16 -13.78 12.98
CA TYR A 94 8.20 -14.36 11.65
C TYR A 94 8.48 -15.86 11.69
N LYS A 95 7.76 -16.61 10.86
CA LYS A 95 7.97 -18.04 10.64
C LYS A 95 7.95 -18.32 9.14
N ALA A 96 9.09 -18.73 8.61
CA ALA A 96 9.24 -19.00 7.18
C ALA A 96 8.31 -20.13 6.70
N GLU A 97 8.07 -21.12 7.57
CA GLU A 97 7.28 -22.32 7.27
C GLU A 97 5.79 -22.03 7.10
N ASP A 98 5.31 -20.86 7.52
CA ASP A 98 3.93 -20.41 7.27
C ASP A 98 3.72 -20.05 5.79
N TYR A 99 4.80 -19.84 5.05
CA TYR A 99 4.79 -19.38 3.66
C TYR A 99 3.72 -18.32 3.43
N ASN A 100 3.74 -17.29 4.29
CA ASN A 100 2.75 -16.22 4.29
C ASN A 100 3.32 -15.00 3.55
N LEU A 101 2.77 -14.67 2.38
CA LEU A 101 3.21 -13.52 1.59
C LEU A 101 3.06 -12.19 2.34
N ASP A 102 2.09 -12.08 3.26
CA ASP A 102 1.92 -10.87 4.09
C ASP A 102 3.20 -10.51 4.89
N ASN A 103 4.02 -11.51 5.19
CA ASN A 103 5.27 -11.30 5.94
C ASN A 103 6.39 -10.71 5.08
N ILE A 104 6.28 -10.78 3.76
CA ILE A 104 7.32 -10.33 2.82
C ILE A 104 7.34 -8.81 2.66
N ASN A 105 6.17 -8.15 2.70
CA ASN A 105 6.03 -6.73 2.40
C ASN A 105 6.98 -5.83 3.21
N THR A 106 7.16 -6.10 4.49
CA THR A 106 8.07 -5.34 5.39
C THR A 106 9.52 -5.43 4.94
N GLY A 107 9.89 -6.44 4.14
CA GLY A 107 11.20 -6.58 3.52
C GLY A 107 11.63 -5.38 2.67
N ARG A 108 10.69 -4.64 2.09
CA ARG A 108 10.98 -3.39 1.37
C ARG A 108 11.62 -2.32 2.27
N VAL A 109 11.22 -2.27 3.53
CA VAL A 109 11.83 -1.36 4.51
C VAL A 109 13.24 -1.83 4.87
N LEU A 110 13.43 -3.16 5.01
CA LEU A 110 14.76 -3.76 5.23
C LEU A 110 15.73 -3.40 4.09
N LEU A 111 15.30 -3.61 2.83
CA LEU A 111 16.10 -3.26 1.65
C LEU A 111 16.45 -1.77 1.64
N ALA A 112 15.47 -0.93 1.93
CA ALA A 112 15.66 0.51 1.91
C ALA A 112 16.65 1.01 2.97
N LEU A 113 16.63 0.47 4.19
CA LEU A 113 17.57 0.80 5.25
C LEU A 113 18.93 0.10 5.02
N GLY A 114 18.94 -1.09 4.44
CA GLY A 114 20.14 -1.86 4.12
C GLY A 114 20.97 -1.31 2.94
N ARG A 115 20.49 -0.29 2.23
CA ARG A 115 21.26 0.40 1.16
C ARG A 115 22.27 1.39 1.71
N ALA A 116 21.95 2.07 2.80
CA ALA A 116 22.83 3.05 3.39
C ALA A 116 23.87 2.37 4.30
N PRO A 117 25.15 2.80 4.29
CA PRO A 117 26.13 2.37 5.27
C PRO A 117 25.67 2.73 6.69
N GLY A 118 25.86 1.81 7.63
CA GLY A 118 25.48 2.02 9.02
C GLY A 118 25.67 0.77 9.88
N PRO A 119 25.61 0.92 11.20
CA PRO A 119 25.94 -0.17 12.13
C PRO A 119 24.99 -1.38 12.03
N ARG A 120 23.80 -1.19 11.51
CA ARG A 120 22.79 -2.26 11.35
C ARG A 120 22.58 -2.72 9.90
N GLN A 121 23.34 -2.20 8.94
CA GLN A 121 23.22 -2.54 7.53
C GLN A 121 23.23 -4.06 7.27
N ALA A 122 24.18 -4.76 7.88
CA ALA A 122 24.32 -6.22 7.72
C ALA A 122 23.06 -6.95 8.23
N ILE A 123 22.50 -6.53 9.37
CA ILE A 123 21.28 -7.12 9.95
C ILE A 123 20.08 -6.93 9.01
N TYR A 124 19.88 -5.73 8.47
CA TYR A 124 18.80 -5.47 7.51
C TYR A 124 18.92 -6.32 6.25
N ARG A 125 20.14 -6.45 5.71
CA ARG A 125 20.41 -7.28 4.53
C ARG A 125 20.18 -8.76 4.81
N GLN A 126 20.63 -9.27 5.96
CA GLN A 126 20.42 -10.65 6.40
C GLN A 126 18.93 -10.98 6.58
N ALA A 127 18.17 -10.10 7.22
CA ALA A 127 16.72 -10.26 7.36
C ALA A 127 16.01 -10.22 6.00
N ALA A 128 16.44 -9.36 5.06
CA ALA A 128 15.89 -9.35 3.70
C ALA A 128 16.21 -10.65 2.96
N GLN A 129 17.40 -11.21 3.10
CA GLN A 129 17.76 -12.52 2.52
C GLN A 129 16.89 -13.65 3.08
N LEU A 130 16.60 -13.63 4.40
CA LEU A 130 15.69 -14.60 5.01
C LEU A 130 14.30 -14.58 4.37
N LEU A 131 13.75 -13.38 4.12
CA LEU A 131 12.46 -13.24 3.42
C LEU A 131 12.53 -13.70 1.96
N HIS A 132 13.61 -13.42 1.27
CA HIS A 132 13.83 -13.89 -0.10
C HIS A 132 13.93 -15.42 -0.17
N GLN A 133 14.57 -16.06 0.81
CA GLN A 133 14.62 -17.53 0.91
C GLN A 133 13.23 -18.16 1.10
N GLN A 134 12.29 -17.46 1.77
CA GLN A 134 10.90 -17.90 1.80
C GLN A 134 10.30 -17.88 0.39
N LEU A 135 10.46 -16.78 -0.37
CA LEU A 135 9.91 -16.68 -1.74
C LEU A 135 10.47 -17.77 -2.65
N ALA A 136 11.76 -18.07 -2.56
CA ALA A 136 12.40 -19.15 -3.34
C ALA A 136 11.81 -20.54 -3.06
N LYS A 137 11.13 -20.72 -1.92
CA LYS A 137 10.49 -21.98 -1.50
C LYS A 137 8.98 -21.84 -1.36
N GLN A 138 8.40 -20.70 -1.77
CA GLN A 138 6.96 -20.47 -1.66
C GLN A 138 6.19 -21.52 -2.44
N PRO A 139 5.19 -22.19 -1.85
CA PRO A 139 4.30 -23.06 -2.59
C PRO A 139 3.64 -22.29 -3.74
N HIS A 140 3.45 -22.98 -4.86
CA HIS A 140 2.92 -22.36 -6.08
C HIS A 140 1.92 -23.28 -6.79
N THR A 141 1.12 -22.71 -7.66
CA THR A 141 0.22 -23.40 -8.58
C THR A 141 1.02 -24.17 -9.64
N SER A 142 0.36 -25.01 -10.42
CA SER A 142 1.00 -25.74 -11.52
C SER A 142 1.64 -24.82 -12.57
N GLU A 143 1.13 -23.58 -12.70
CA GLU A 143 1.65 -22.55 -13.60
C GLU A 143 2.73 -21.66 -12.94
N GLY A 144 3.10 -21.90 -11.68
CA GLY A 144 4.13 -21.14 -10.95
C GLY A 144 3.62 -19.92 -10.19
N GLY A 145 2.30 -19.72 -10.08
CA GLY A 145 1.72 -18.63 -9.28
C GLY A 145 1.84 -18.90 -7.78
N TYR A 146 2.34 -17.95 -7.01
CA TYR A 146 2.50 -18.12 -5.56
C TYR A 146 1.15 -18.32 -4.85
N TRP A 147 1.06 -19.35 -4.02
CA TRP A 147 -0.03 -19.41 -3.03
C TRP A 147 0.08 -18.22 -2.07
N HIS A 148 -1.03 -17.57 -1.80
CA HIS A 148 -1.02 -16.42 -0.91
C HIS A 148 -0.48 -16.76 0.50
N LYS A 149 -0.82 -17.98 0.99
CA LYS A 149 -0.28 -18.56 2.24
C LYS A 149 -0.32 -20.09 2.14
N LYS A 150 0.56 -20.76 2.86
CA LYS A 150 0.54 -22.24 2.93
C LYS A 150 -0.85 -22.83 3.22
N LYS A 151 -1.60 -22.19 4.16
CA LYS A 151 -2.96 -22.61 4.51
C LYS A 151 -4.03 -22.33 3.44
N TYR A 152 -3.71 -21.57 2.41
CA TYR A 152 -4.58 -21.28 1.27
C TYR A 152 -4.02 -21.99 0.03
N THR A 153 -4.10 -23.33 0.10
CA THR A 153 -3.56 -24.23 -0.92
C THR A 153 -4.13 -23.90 -2.29
N SER A 154 -3.26 -23.82 -3.29
CA SER A 154 -3.59 -23.55 -4.70
C SER A 154 -4.25 -22.19 -4.97
N GLN A 155 -4.16 -21.22 -4.05
CA GLN A 155 -4.87 -19.95 -4.17
C GLN A 155 -3.92 -18.78 -4.44
N MET A 156 -4.16 -18.05 -5.53
CA MET A 156 -3.59 -16.73 -5.78
C MET A 156 -4.62 -15.66 -5.42
N TRP A 157 -4.20 -14.62 -4.70
CA TRP A 157 -5.03 -13.45 -4.38
C TRP A 157 -4.34 -12.19 -4.87
N LEU A 158 -5.12 -11.16 -5.23
CA LEU A 158 -4.60 -9.86 -5.67
C LEU A 158 -3.65 -9.25 -4.63
N ASP A 159 -3.97 -9.43 -3.34
CA ASP A 159 -3.15 -8.98 -2.20
C ASP A 159 -1.71 -9.49 -2.29
N GLY A 160 -1.54 -10.76 -2.70
CA GLY A 160 -0.24 -11.41 -2.81
C GLY A 160 0.73 -10.64 -3.69
N LEU A 161 0.24 -10.01 -4.77
CA LEU A 161 1.08 -9.22 -5.67
C LEU A 161 1.74 -8.04 -4.96
N TYR A 162 0.99 -7.31 -4.13
CA TYR A 162 1.57 -6.19 -3.37
C TYR A 162 2.44 -6.67 -2.21
N MET A 163 2.09 -7.81 -1.61
CA MET A 163 2.85 -8.34 -0.49
C MET A 163 4.24 -8.80 -0.90
N ALA A 164 4.38 -9.44 -2.07
CA ALA A 164 5.62 -10.08 -2.49
C ALA A 164 6.38 -9.31 -3.59
N GLU A 165 5.68 -8.91 -4.67
CA GLU A 165 6.38 -8.58 -5.91
C GLU A 165 7.19 -7.28 -5.89
N PRO A 166 6.76 -6.18 -5.22
CA PRO A 166 7.61 -5.01 -5.08
C PRO A 166 8.89 -5.27 -4.26
N PHE A 167 8.81 -6.19 -3.27
CA PHE A 167 10.01 -6.64 -2.56
C PHE A 167 10.92 -7.47 -3.47
N ALA A 168 10.36 -8.43 -4.21
CA ALA A 168 11.12 -9.29 -5.11
C ALA A 168 11.83 -8.50 -6.21
N ALA A 169 11.15 -7.52 -6.82
CA ALA A 169 11.74 -6.63 -7.81
C ALA A 169 12.87 -5.75 -7.23
N GLU A 170 12.65 -5.18 -6.03
CA GLU A 170 13.66 -4.38 -5.33
C GLU A 170 14.87 -5.24 -4.93
N TYR A 171 14.62 -6.45 -4.42
CA TYR A 171 15.66 -7.42 -4.06
C TYR A 171 16.52 -7.79 -5.27
N SER A 172 15.88 -8.11 -6.39
CA SER A 172 16.56 -8.46 -7.64
C SER A 172 17.47 -7.33 -8.14
N GLN A 173 17.05 -6.07 -7.98
CA GLN A 173 17.88 -4.92 -8.31
C GLN A 173 19.06 -4.77 -7.34
N VAL A 174 18.81 -4.88 -6.02
CA VAL A 174 19.82 -4.66 -4.97
C VAL A 174 20.93 -5.73 -4.98
N PHE A 175 20.54 -6.99 -5.25
CA PHE A 175 21.46 -8.13 -5.22
C PHE A 175 21.89 -8.61 -6.62
N ALA A 176 21.52 -7.87 -7.67
CA ALA A 176 21.87 -8.17 -9.07
C ALA A 176 21.42 -9.58 -9.52
N GLU A 177 20.18 -9.95 -9.20
CA GLU A 177 19.56 -11.23 -9.57
C GLU A 177 18.54 -11.04 -10.73
N PRO A 178 18.98 -10.91 -11.99
CA PRO A 178 18.11 -10.51 -13.11
C PRO A 178 16.95 -11.48 -13.38
N ALA A 179 17.11 -12.78 -13.10
CA ALA A 179 16.05 -13.78 -13.27
C ALA A 179 14.82 -13.52 -12.36
N GLY A 180 14.99 -12.80 -11.25
CA GLY A 180 13.88 -12.42 -10.38
C GLY A 180 12.86 -11.51 -11.05
N PHE A 181 13.27 -10.70 -12.04
CA PHE A 181 12.33 -9.85 -12.79
C PHE A 181 11.39 -10.68 -13.68
N ASP A 182 11.87 -11.75 -14.31
CA ASP A 182 11.02 -12.65 -15.10
C ASP A 182 9.97 -13.31 -14.21
N HIS A 183 10.37 -13.73 -13.01
CA HIS A 183 9.45 -14.33 -12.04
C HIS A 183 8.38 -13.33 -11.59
N VAL A 184 8.77 -12.11 -11.23
CA VAL A 184 7.81 -11.02 -10.89
C VAL A 184 6.82 -10.79 -12.04
N ALA A 185 7.29 -10.69 -13.28
CA ALA A 185 6.42 -10.50 -14.43
C ALA A 185 5.45 -11.66 -14.65
N GLN A 186 5.88 -12.91 -14.40
CA GLN A 186 5.03 -14.10 -14.46
C GLN A 186 3.87 -14.01 -13.45
N GLN A 187 4.09 -13.59 -12.21
CA GLN A 187 3.02 -13.46 -11.21
C GLN A 187 1.92 -12.50 -11.69
N PHE A 188 2.29 -11.36 -12.28
CA PHE A 188 1.31 -10.44 -12.88
C PHE A 188 0.59 -11.07 -14.08
N ALA A 189 1.31 -11.77 -14.96
CA ALA A 189 0.71 -12.43 -16.12
C ALA A 189 -0.33 -13.48 -15.72
N LEU A 190 -0.08 -14.24 -14.65
CA LEU A 190 -1.03 -15.23 -14.12
C LEU A 190 -2.28 -14.56 -13.53
N VAL A 191 -2.12 -13.48 -12.79
CA VAL A 191 -3.26 -12.69 -12.29
C VAL A 191 -4.09 -12.13 -13.45
N GLU A 192 -3.46 -11.57 -14.48
CA GLU A 192 -4.18 -11.06 -15.66
C GLU A 192 -4.92 -12.19 -16.40
N LYS A 193 -4.32 -13.37 -16.50
CA LYS A 193 -4.91 -14.55 -17.15
C LYS A 193 -6.15 -15.06 -16.41
N HIS A 194 -6.07 -15.16 -15.09
CA HIS A 194 -7.06 -15.88 -14.30
C HIS A 194 -8.07 -14.99 -13.59
N LEU A 195 -7.74 -13.72 -13.31
CA LEU A 195 -8.59 -12.88 -12.47
C LEU A 195 -9.27 -11.73 -13.21
N VAL A 196 -8.87 -11.38 -14.43
CA VAL A 196 -9.56 -10.34 -15.20
C VAL A 196 -10.90 -10.85 -15.71
N ASP A 197 -11.97 -10.12 -15.38
CA ASP A 197 -13.26 -10.33 -16.01
C ASP A 197 -13.31 -9.67 -17.40
N PRO A 198 -13.52 -10.44 -18.48
CA PRO A 198 -13.50 -9.86 -19.84
C PRO A 198 -14.65 -8.91 -20.14
N LYS A 199 -15.75 -8.95 -19.35
CA LYS A 199 -16.92 -8.08 -19.56
C LYS A 199 -16.73 -6.71 -18.94
N THR A 200 -16.20 -6.65 -17.73
CA THR A 200 -16.04 -5.43 -16.96
C THR A 200 -14.63 -4.87 -17.01
N GLY A 201 -13.64 -5.71 -17.19
CA GLY A 201 -12.21 -5.40 -17.06
C GLY A 201 -11.73 -5.30 -15.61
N LEU A 202 -12.62 -5.50 -14.61
CA LEU A 202 -12.28 -5.61 -13.20
C LEU A 202 -11.55 -6.93 -12.91
N LEU A 203 -10.95 -7.03 -11.73
CA LEU A 203 -10.26 -8.26 -11.30
C LEU A 203 -11.00 -8.84 -10.09
N TYR A 204 -11.27 -10.14 -10.15
CA TYR A 204 -11.76 -10.90 -9.00
C TYR A 204 -10.70 -10.90 -7.88
N HIS A 205 -11.13 -11.02 -6.63
CA HIS A 205 -10.24 -10.97 -5.47
C HIS A 205 -9.21 -12.10 -5.44
N GLY A 206 -9.64 -13.32 -5.77
CA GLY A 206 -8.79 -14.50 -5.75
C GLY A 206 -9.19 -15.56 -6.74
N TRP A 207 -8.23 -16.45 -7.02
CA TRP A 207 -8.35 -17.61 -7.87
C TRP A 207 -7.87 -18.86 -7.13
N ASP A 208 -8.65 -19.91 -7.15
CA ASP A 208 -8.32 -21.24 -6.67
C ASP A 208 -8.13 -22.19 -7.88
N GLU A 209 -6.89 -22.54 -8.18
CA GLU A 209 -6.55 -23.47 -9.27
C GLU A 209 -7.25 -24.83 -9.14
N SER A 210 -7.46 -25.28 -7.90
CA SER A 210 -8.10 -26.58 -7.63
C SER A 210 -9.61 -26.55 -7.79
N HIS A 211 -10.23 -25.37 -7.84
CA HIS A 211 -11.68 -25.14 -7.83
C HIS A 211 -12.42 -25.79 -6.63
N ALA A 212 -11.68 -26.22 -5.60
CA ALA A 212 -12.21 -26.96 -4.46
C ALA A 212 -12.76 -26.10 -3.34
N GLN A 213 -12.41 -24.80 -3.34
CA GLN A 213 -12.92 -23.89 -2.31
C GLN A 213 -14.39 -23.57 -2.54
N LYS A 214 -15.19 -23.54 -1.46
CA LYS A 214 -16.63 -23.22 -1.55
C LYS A 214 -16.91 -21.83 -2.13
N TRP A 215 -15.98 -20.88 -2.00
CA TRP A 215 -16.08 -19.55 -2.58
C TRP A 215 -15.74 -19.52 -4.07
N ALA A 216 -15.02 -20.52 -4.57
CA ALA A 216 -14.54 -20.54 -5.95
C ALA A 216 -15.63 -20.97 -6.91
N ASN A 217 -15.71 -20.32 -8.05
CA ASN A 217 -16.51 -20.77 -9.17
C ASN A 217 -16.01 -22.14 -9.65
N SER A 218 -16.89 -23.12 -9.73
CA SER A 218 -16.55 -24.51 -10.06
C SER A 218 -15.93 -24.71 -11.45
N SER A 219 -16.17 -23.75 -12.38
CA SER A 219 -15.64 -23.83 -13.75
C SER A 219 -14.39 -22.98 -13.95
N THR A 220 -14.25 -21.84 -13.23
CA THR A 220 -13.17 -20.86 -13.45
C THR A 220 -12.20 -20.75 -12.29
N GLY A 221 -12.59 -21.18 -11.09
CA GLY A 221 -11.82 -21.02 -9.86
C GLY A 221 -11.85 -19.59 -9.28
N GLN A 222 -12.54 -18.66 -9.93
CA GLN A 222 -12.60 -17.25 -9.53
C GLN A 222 -13.51 -17.03 -8.31
N SER A 223 -13.17 -16.05 -7.48
CA SER A 223 -14.05 -15.55 -6.40
C SER A 223 -15.25 -14.77 -6.96
N PRO A 224 -16.36 -14.60 -6.18
CA PRO A 224 -17.61 -14.14 -6.79
C PRO A 224 -17.67 -12.62 -7.05
N ASN A 225 -16.84 -11.78 -6.39
CA ASN A 225 -16.98 -10.33 -6.43
C ASN A 225 -15.67 -9.58 -6.66
N PHE A 226 -15.77 -8.31 -7.11
CA PHE A 226 -14.66 -7.39 -7.33
C PHE A 226 -14.45 -6.49 -6.11
N TRP A 227 -13.56 -6.87 -5.22
CA TRP A 227 -13.25 -6.12 -4.02
C TRP A 227 -12.26 -4.98 -4.31
N SER A 228 -12.66 -3.73 -3.99
CA SER A 228 -11.88 -2.54 -4.34
C SER A 228 -10.48 -2.54 -3.77
N ARG A 229 -10.29 -2.90 -2.48
CA ARG A 229 -8.95 -2.96 -1.88
C ARG A 229 -8.08 -4.05 -2.50
N GLY A 230 -8.64 -5.21 -2.88
CA GLY A 230 -7.88 -6.24 -3.60
C GLY A 230 -7.29 -5.69 -4.90
N MET A 231 -8.13 -5.04 -5.72
CA MET A 231 -7.65 -4.36 -6.94
C MET A 231 -6.73 -3.18 -6.64
N GLY A 232 -6.91 -2.51 -5.51
CA GLY A 232 -6.03 -1.45 -5.03
C GLY A 232 -4.61 -1.97 -4.76
N TRP A 233 -4.49 -3.12 -4.12
CA TRP A 233 -3.19 -3.78 -3.94
C TRP A 233 -2.52 -4.10 -5.27
N TYR A 234 -3.26 -4.67 -6.21
CA TYR A 234 -2.75 -4.97 -7.54
C TYR A 234 -2.26 -3.69 -8.27
N ALA A 235 -3.05 -2.61 -8.24
CA ALA A 235 -2.69 -1.34 -8.86
C ALA A 235 -1.43 -0.72 -8.24
N MET A 236 -1.31 -0.75 -6.90
CA MET A 236 -0.11 -0.30 -6.20
C MET A 236 1.11 -1.16 -6.55
N ALA A 237 0.93 -2.49 -6.62
CA ALA A 237 2.00 -3.40 -6.98
C ALA A 237 2.57 -3.10 -8.37
N LEU A 238 1.70 -2.87 -9.38
CA LEU A 238 2.12 -2.53 -10.74
C LEU A 238 3.02 -1.29 -10.80
N VAL A 239 2.62 -0.20 -10.13
CA VAL A 239 3.41 1.04 -10.18
C VAL A 239 4.67 0.96 -9.31
N ASP A 240 4.69 0.10 -8.29
CA ASP A 240 5.82 -0.04 -7.38
C ASP A 240 6.91 -0.98 -7.92
N VAL A 241 6.55 -2.09 -8.60
CA VAL A 241 7.55 -2.94 -9.26
C VAL A 241 8.28 -2.22 -10.39
N LEU A 242 7.59 -1.32 -11.11
CA LEU A 242 8.17 -0.54 -12.19
C LEU A 242 9.26 0.45 -11.75
N ASP A 243 9.35 0.77 -10.46
CA ASP A 243 10.47 1.55 -9.90
C ASP A 243 11.81 0.80 -10.01
N TYR A 244 11.77 -0.53 -10.02
CA TYR A 244 12.94 -1.41 -9.96
C TYR A 244 13.25 -2.14 -11.27
N PHE A 245 12.24 -2.37 -12.12
CA PHE A 245 12.44 -3.05 -13.39
C PHE A 245 13.39 -2.28 -14.30
N PRO A 246 14.45 -2.91 -14.84
CA PRO A 246 15.32 -2.28 -15.82
C PRO A 246 14.54 -1.75 -17.02
N LYS A 247 14.88 -0.58 -17.53
CA LYS A 247 14.19 0.00 -18.69
C LYS A 247 14.25 -0.87 -19.93
N SER A 248 15.33 -1.65 -20.08
CA SER A 248 15.56 -2.59 -21.18
C SER A 248 14.90 -3.95 -20.99
N HIS A 249 14.29 -4.24 -19.81
CA HIS A 249 13.71 -5.55 -19.56
C HIS A 249 12.47 -5.78 -20.45
N PRO A 250 12.38 -6.90 -21.20
CA PRO A 250 11.33 -7.12 -22.19
C PRO A 250 9.92 -7.11 -21.57
N GLN A 251 9.78 -7.64 -20.38
CA GLN A 251 8.48 -7.72 -19.69
C GLN A 251 8.01 -6.38 -19.09
N ARG A 252 8.89 -5.37 -18.99
CA ARG A 252 8.50 -4.04 -18.49
C ARG A 252 7.35 -3.42 -19.26
N VAL A 253 7.38 -3.54 -20.60
CA VAL A 253 6.31 -3.01 -21.46
C VAL A 253 4.98 -3.67 -21.17
N GLN A 254 4.99 -4.98 -20.86
CA GLN A 254 3.76 -5.71 -20.55
C GLN A 254 3.17 -5.28 -19.20
N LEU A 255 3.99 -5.05 -18.18
CA LEU A 255 3.54 -4.50 -16.90
C LEU A 255 2.89 -3.12 -17.07
N VAL A 256 3.49 -2.25 -17.89
CA VAL A 256 2.88 -0.94 -18.23
C VAL A 256 1.54 -1.13 -18.94
N LYS A 257 1.43 -2.08 -19.88
CA LYS A 257 0.15 -2.39 -20.57
C LYS A 257 -0.94 -2.85 -19.59
N TYR A 258 -0.60 -3.64 -18.58
CA TYR A 258 -1.56 -4.04 -17.54
C TYR A 258 -2.11 -2.82 -16.78
N LEU A 259 -1.24 -1.89 -16.42
CA LEU A 259 -1.68 -0.64 -15.79
C LEU A 259 -2.54 0.22 -16.75
N GLN A 260 -2.16 0.30 -18.03
CA GLN A 260 -2.92 1.00 -19.07
C GLN A 260 -4.29 0.37 -19.33
N ARG A 261 -4.42 -0.95 -19.20
CA ARG A 261 -5.70 -1.67 -19.26
C ARG A 261 -6.58 -1.33 -18.05
N LEU A 262 -6.00 -1.29 -16.86
CA LEU A 262 -6.73 -1.05 -15.61
C LEU A 262 -7.22 0.39 -15.47
N ALA A 263 -6.43 1.39 -15.87
CA ALA A 263 -6.73 2.80 -15.65
C ALA A 263 -8.10 3.26 -16.20
N PRO A 264 -8.53 2.94 -17.45
CA PRO A 264 -9.86 3.28 -17.93
C PRO A 264 -10.98 2.55 -17.16
N VAL A 265 -10.72 1.36 -16.65
CA VAL A 265 -11.68 0.62 -15.81
C VAL A 265 -11.87 1.34 -14.49
N LEU A 266 -10.80 1.74 -13.81
CA LEU A 266 -10.91 2.53 -12.58
C LEU A 266 -11.66 3.86 -12.81
N ALA A 267 -11.39 4.56 -13.92
CA ALA A 267 -12.09 5.79 -14.26
C ALA A 267 -13.60 5.57 -14.48
N ARG A 268 -13.99 4.45 -15.12
CA ARG A 268 -15.39 4.11 -15.36
C ARG A 268 -16.17 3.79 -14.07
N TYR A 269 -15.52 3.16 -13.09
CA TYR A 269 -16.16 2.79 -11.83
C TYR A 269 -15.95 3.79 -10.69
N GLN A 270 -15.35 4.95 -10.98
CA GLN A 270 -15.34 6.06 -10.03
C GLN A 270 -16.75 6.63 -9.87
N ASP A 271 -17.24 6.67 -8.63
CA ASP A 271 -18.59 7.19 -8.36
C ASP A 271 -18.67 8.69 -8.67
N ALA A 272 -19.60 9.08 -9.50
CA ALA A 272 -19.75 10.47 -9.96
C ALA A 272 -20.09 11.46 -8.83
N LYS A 273 -20.75 10.99 -7.76
CA LYS A 273 -21.19 11.83 -6.63
C LYS A 273 -20.08 12.06 -5.61
N THR A 274 -19.37 11.01 -5.24
CA THR A 274 -18.34 11.06 -4.19
C THR A 274 -16.92 11.13 -4.75
N CYS A 275 -16.75 10.82 -6.03
CA CYS A 275 -15.47 10.64 -6.72
C CYS A 275 -14.58 9.54 -6.10
N CYS A 276 -15.12 8.66 -5.25
CA CYS A 276 -14.45 7.51 -4.65
C CYS A 276 -14.92 6.21 -5.28
N TRP A 277 -14.46 5.06 -4.78
CA TRP A 277 -14.83 3.75 -5.27
C TRP A 277 -15.56 2.95 -4.20
N PHE A 278 -16.57 2.18 -4.61
CA PHE A 278 -17.37 1.35 -3.73
C PHE A 278 -16.58 0.11 -3.26
N GLN A 279 -16.94 -0.42 -2.09
CA GLN A 279 -16.37 -1.62 -1.48
C GLN A 279 -16.43 -2.82 -2.43
N VAL A 280 -17.61 -3.10 -3.01
CA VAL A 280 -17.78 -4.02 -4.14
C VAL A 280 -17.94 -3.15 -5.38
N THR A 281 -16.90 -3.09 -6.20
CA THR A 281 -16.63 -1.99 -7.14
C THR A 281 -17.70 -1.78 -8.18
N ASP A 282 -18.27 -2.85 -8.75
CA ASP A 282 -19.26 -2.79 -9.83
C ASP A 282 -20.71 -2.68 -9.35
N GLN A 283 -20.95 -2.75 -8.05
CA GLN A 283 -22.28 -2.81 -7.46
C GLN A 283 -22.66 -1.54 -6.67
N GLY A 284 -22.20 -0.37 -7.13
CA GLY A 284 -22.42 0.90 -6.44
C GLY A 284 -23.88 1.26 -6.20
N GLN A 285 -24.82 0.77 -7.04
CA GLN A 285 -26.25 1.00 -6.90
C GLN A 285 -26.96 -0.03 -6.01
N ARG A 286 -26.27 -1.11 -5.60
CA ARG A 286 -26.86 -2.16 -4.75
C ARG A 286 -26.95 -1.66 -3.30
N ALA A 287 -28.12 -1.91 -2.67
CA ALA A 287 -28.38 -1.48 -1.31
C ALA A 287 -27.33 -1.97 -0.31
N GLY A 288 -26.88 -1.08 0.57
CA GLY A 288 -25.88 -1.36 1.61
C GLY A 288 -24.44 -1.18 1.16
N ASN A 289 -24.14 -1.08 -0.15
CA ASN A 289 -22.78 -0.78 -0.59
C ASN A 289 -22.35 0.64 -0.22
N TYR A 290 -21.09 0.82 0.05
CA TYR A 290 -20.52 2.11 0.48
C TYR A 290 -19.20 2.38 -0.23
N VAL A 291 -18.83 3.66 -0.35
CA VAL A 291 -17.49 4.03 -0.83
C VAL A 291 -16.45 3.72 0.25
N GLU A 292 -15.31 3.13 -0.15
CA GLU A 292 -14.33 2.57 0.76
C GLU A 292 -13.00 3.32 0.66
N ALA A 293 -12.44 3.67 1.83
CA ALA A 293 -11.29 4.56 1.91
C ALA A 293 -10.00 3.95 1.36
N SER A 294 -9.68 2.69 1.73
CA SER A 294 -8.38 2.11 1.37
C SER A 294 -8.25 1.86 -0.13
N GLY A 295 -9.27 1.26 -0.75
CA GLY A 295 -9.30 1.05 -2.21
C GLY A 295 -9.20 2.37 -2.96
N SER A 296 -9.96 3.39 -2.52
CA SER A 296 -9.92 4.73 -3.11
C SER A 296 -8.53 5.37 -3.02
N CYS A 297 -7.86 5.31 -1.86
CA CYS A 297 -6.51 5.83 -1.69
C CYS A 297 -5.48 5.09 -2.57
N MET A 298 -5.59 3.77 -2.68
CA MET A 298 -4.71 2.94 -3.51
C MET A 298 -4.84 3.25 -5.00
N PHE A 299 -6.07 3.43 -5.48
CA PHE A 299 -6.33 3.80 -6.88
C PHE A 299 -5.80 5.20 -7.20
N VAL A 300 -6.05 6.18 -6.32
CA VAL A 300 -5.49 7.54 -6.48
C VAL A 300 -3.96 7.49 -6.52
N TYR A 301 -3.32 6.76 -5.61
CA TYR A 301 -1.87 6.58 -5.61
C TYR A 301 -1.35 6.01 -6.93
N ALA A 302 -1.96 4.91 -7.39
CA ALA A 302 -1.52 4.22 -8.60
C ALA A 302 -1.71 5.07 -9.86
N LEU A 303 -2.86 5.76 -9.99
CA LEU A 303 -3.15 6.65 -11.12
C LEU A 303 -2.21 7.86 -11.12
N ALA A 304 -2.05 8.54 -9.99
CA ALA A 304 -1.19 9.72 -9.89
C ALA A 304 0.28 9.39 -10.19
N LYS A 305 0.81 8.32 -9.56
CA LYS A 305 2.17 7.84 -9.80
C LYS A 305 2.36 7.38 -11.25
N GLY A 306 1.38 6.65 -11.81
CA GLY A 306 1.41 6.20 -13.20
C GLY A 306 1.48 7.34 -14.20
N VAL A 307 0.71 8.42 -13.98
CA VAL A 307 0.78 9.64 -14.81
C VAL A 307 2.10 10.37 -14.63
N ARG A 308 2.55 10.58 -13.39
CA ARG A 308 3.81 11.29 -13.10
C ARG A 308 5.01 10.61 -13.74
N LEU A 309 5.03 9.27 -13.78
CA LEU A 309 6.12 8.49 -14.38
C LEU A 309 5.95 8.24 -15.89
N GLY A 310 4.89 8.76 -16.49
CA GLY A 310 4.62 8.61 -17.92
C GLY A 310 4.15 7.21 -18.34
N TYR A 311 3.67 6.40 -17.42
CA TYR A 311 3.09 5.08 -17.73
C TYR A 311 1.64 5.19 -18.18
N LEU A 312 0.93 6.22 -17.73
CA LEU A 312 -0.44 6.52 -18.08
C LEU A 312 -0.59 7.85 -18.80
N ASP A 313 -1.61 7.96 -19.65
CA ASP A 313 -2.03 9.20 -20.31
C ASP A 313 -2.39 10.27 -19.26
N LYS A 314 -2.04 11.53 -19.56
CA LYS A 314 -2.30 12.70 -18.70
C LYS A 314 -3.77 12.89 -18.30
N LYS A 315 -4.72 12.38 -19.10
CA LYS A 315 -6.15 12.46 -18.79
C LYS A 315 -6.50 11.79 -17.43
N TYR A 316 -5.75 10.77 -17.01
CA TYR A 316 -5.96 10.10 -15.72
C TYR A 316 -5.52 10.94 -14.51
N ALA A 317 -4.79 12.03 -14.72
CA ALA A 317 -4.51 13.01 -13.66
C ALA A 317 -5.80 13.65 -13.12
N ALA A 318 -6.79 13.89 -13.98
CA ALA A 318 -8.10 14.41 -13.56
C ALA A 318 -8.84 13.41 -12.67
N VAL A 319 -8.84 12.12 -13.04
CA VAL A 319 -9.44 11.03 -12.24
C VAL A 319 -8.79 10.94 -10.87
N ALA A 320 -7.45 10.96 -10.80
CA ALA A 320 -6.71 10.95 -9.54
C ALA A 320 -7.01 12.19 -8.69
N LYS A 321 -7.06 13.38 -9.29
CA LYS A 321 -7.35 14.65 -8.59
C LYS A 321 -8.77 14.66 -8.00
N GLN A 322 -9.77 14.24 -8.78
CA GLN A 322 -11.15 14.12 -8.32
C GLN A 322 -11.27 13.07 -7.21
N GLY A 323 -10.65 11.90 -7.37
CA GLY A 323 -10.61 10.86 -6.35
C GLY A 323 -9.97 11.34 -5.06
N TYR A 324 -8.85 12.07 -5.14
CA TYR A 324 -8.22 12.63 -3.95
C TYR A 324 -9.10 13.68 -3.25
N ALA A 325 -9.77 14.56 -3.99
CA ALA A 325 -10.73 15.50 -3.42
C ALA A 325 -11.89 14.76 -2.73
N GLY A 326 -12.42 13.70 -3.37
CA GLY A 326 -13.41 12.83 -2.77
C GLY A 326 -12.94 12.17 -1.46
N ILE A 327 -11.71 11.63 -1.44
CA ILE A 327 -11.12 11.06 -0.23
C ILE A 327 -11.06 12.09 0.91
N LEU A 328 -10.59 13.31 0.62
CA LEU A 328 -10.53 14.38 1.63
C LEU A 328 -11.91 14.72 2.19
N GLN A 329 -12.92 14.72 1.35
CA GLN A 329 -14.30 15.06 1.74
C GLN A 329 -15.02 13.94 2.49
N GLN A 330 -14.84 12.68 2.04
CA GLN A 330 -15.60 11.55 2.56
C GLN A 330 -14.97 10.93 3.82
N PHE A 331 -13.64 10.91 3.91
CA PHE A 331 -12.95 10.06 4.87
C PHE A 331 -12.01 10.80 5.82
N VAL A 332 -11.54 12.02 5.47
CA VAL A 332 -10.59 12.74 6.31
C VAL A 332 -11.35 13.64 7.29
N GLN A 333 -11.04 13.48 8.57
CA GLN A 333 -11.57 14.29 9.66
C GLN A 333 -10.44 15.04 10.37
N THR A 334 -10.74 16.23 10.85
CA THR A 334 -9.85 16.94 11.77
C THR A 334 -10.36 16.73 13.19
N GLU A 335 -9.51 16.17 14.05
CA GLU A 335 -9.81 15.93 15.46
C GLU A 335 -9.77 17.23 16.27
N PRO A 336 -10.34 17.26 17.49
CA PRO A 336 -10.31 18.46 18.34
C PRO A 336 -8.91 19.00 18.65
N ASP A 337 -7.88 18.15 18.65
CA ASP A 337 -6.47 18.52 18.83
C ASP A 337 -5.79 19.02 17.54
N GLY A 338 -6.54 19.16 16.45
CA GLY A 338 -6.06 19.56 15.13
C GLY A 338 -5.38 18.46 14.33
N SER A 339 -5.27 17.24 14.88
CA SER A 339 -4.73 16.09 14.13
C SER A 339 -5.71 15.59 13.08
N LEU A 340 -5.19 14.89 12.07
CA LEU A 340 -6.03 14.21 11.08
C LEU A 340 -6.38 12.81 11.55
N ALA A 341 -7.58 12.37 11.16
CA ALA A 341 -8.01 10.99 11.23
C ALA A 341 -8.56 10.55 9.88
N LEU A 342 -8.46 9.26 9.58
CA LEU A 342 -9.04 8.63 8.39
C LEU A 342 -10.13 7.64 8.81
N THR A 343 -11.33 7.79 8.27
CA THR A 343 -12.47 6.90 8.50
C THR A 343 -12.76 6.06 7.25
N GLY A 344 -13.78 5.19 7.30
CA GLY A 344 -14.27 4.47 6.13
C GLY A 344 -13.36 3.35 5.61
N THR A 345 -12.36 2.89 6.37
CA THR A 345 -11.52 1.75 5.99
C THR A 345 -12.13 0.46 6.50
N VAL A 346 -12.45 -0.48 5.60
CA VAL A 346 -12.88 -1.82 6.00
C VAL A 346 -11.74 -2.59 6.68
N SER A 347 -12.05 -3.26 7.80
CA SER A 347 -11.04 -3.88 8.67
C SER A 347 -10.28 -5.02 8.00
N VAL A 348 -10.98 -5.86 7.25
CA VAL A 348 -10.41 -7.04 6.61
C VAL A 348 -11.17 -7.36 5.32
N GLY A 349 -10.53 -8.08 4.42
CA GLY A 349 -11.12 -8.80 3.30
C GLY A 349 -10.31 -10.07 3.12
N GLY A 350 -10.96 -11.17 2.79
CA GLY A 350 -10.28 -12.43 2.57
C GLY A 350 -11.25 -13.50 2.09
N LEU A 351 -10.72 -14.67 1.81
CA LEU A 351 -11.46 -15.81 1.28
C LEU A 351 -11.18 -17.07 2.13
N GLY A 352 -12.18 -17.89 2.35
CA GLY A 352 -12.05 -19.10 3.17
C GLY A 352 -11.72 -18.82 4.64
N GLY A 353 -11.11 -19.76 5.32
CA GLY A 353 -10.71 -19.65 6.73
C GLY A 353 -11.80 -20.01 7.70
N SER A 354 -11.61 -19.61 8.99
CA SER A 354 -12.57 -19.84 10.06
C SER A 354 -12.67 -18.56 10.93
N PRO A 355 -13.84 -17.91 11.05
CA PRO A 355 -15.08 -18.23 10.32
C PRO A 355 -14.89 -18.19 8.81
N TYR A 356 -15.73 -18.94 8.08
CA TYR A 356 -15.61 -19.07 6.62
C TYR A 356 -16.03 -17.77 5.93
N ARG A 357 -15.17 -17.28 5.03
CA ARG A 357 -15.38 -16.08 4.22
C ARG A 357 -15.65 -16.50 2.79
N ASP A 358 -16.90 -16.40 2.37
CA ASP A 358 -17.37 -16.92 1.08
C ASP A 358 -17.14 -15.94 -0.09
N GLY A 359 -16.65 -14.72 0.17
CA GLY A 359 -16.46 -13.70 -0.84
C GLY A 359 -17.76 -13.15 -1.43
N SER A 360 -18.92 -13.42 -0.80
CA SER A 360 -20.21 -12.88 -1.19
C SER A 360 -20.28 -11.37 -1.04
N TYR A 361 -21.28 -10.76 -1.66
CA TYR A 361 -21.57 -9.33 -1.45
C TYR A 361 -21.81 -9.03 0.03
N GLU A 362 -22.63 -9.83 0.67
CA GLU A 362 -23.01 -9.72 2.07
C GLU A 362 -21.78 -9.85 2.98
N TYR A 363 -20.87 -10.78 2.68
CA TYR A 363 -19.60 -10.91 3.41
C TYR A 363 -18.79 -9.59 3.39
N TYR A 364 -18.57 -9.01 2.22
CA TYR A 364 -17.77 -7.78 2.11
C TYR A 364 -18.41 -6.59 2.82
N LEU A 365 -19.73 -6.50 2.88
CA LEU A 365 -20.44 -5.39 3.52
C LEU A 365 -20.55 -5.55 5.05
N ASN A 366 -20.52 -6.78 5.55
CA ASN A 366 -20.61 -7.06 6.99
C ASN A 366 -19.29 -6.90 7.73
N GLU A 367 -18.17 -6.76 7.02
CA GLU A 367 -16.88 -6.49 7.65
C GLU A 367 -16.86 -5.08 8.25
N PRO A 368 -16.41 -4.94 9.53
CA PRO A 368 -16.50 -3.65 10.22
C PRO A 368 -15.56 -2.59 9.63
N LEU A 369 -16.01 -1.34 9.66
CA LEU A 369 -15.17 -0.18 9.34
C LEU A 369 -14.33 0.21 10.56
N LYS A 370 -13.09 0.60 10.33
CA LYS A 370 -12.15 1.06 11.35
C LYS A 370 -11.60 2.44 11.04
N LYS A 371 -11.65 3.31 12.05
CA LYS A 371 -10.97 4.59 12.04
C LYS A 371 -9.46 4.36 12.20
N ASN A 372 -8.66 5.10 11.43
CA ASN A 372 -7.20 5.07 11.46
C ASN A 372 -6.59 3.69 11.19
N ASP A 373 -7.27 2.85 10.44
CA ASP A 373 -6.73 1.55 10.03
C ASP A 373 -5.52 1.75 9.08
N PHE A 374 -4.45 1.02 9.33
CA PHE A 374 -3.18 1.15 8.58
C PHE A 374 -3.34 0.92 7.08
N LYS A 375 -4.28 0.06 6.69
CA LYS A 375 -4.60 -0.24 5.28
C LYS A 375 -5.23 0.93 4.52
N GLY A 376 -5.79 1.89 5.25
CA GLY A 376 -6.24 3.17 4.72
C GLY A 376 -5.18 4.27 4.88
N VAL A 377 -4.62 4.42 6.09
CA VAL A 377 -3.68 5.50 6.44
C VAL A 377 -2.40 5.47 5.60
N GLY A 378 -1.80 4.28 5.42
CA GLY A 378 -0.60 4.14 4.60
C GLY A 378 -0.80 4.59 3.15
N PRO A 379 -1.78 4.03 2.41
CA PRO A 379 -2.12 4.47 1.07
C PRO A 379 -2.58 5.93 0.99
N PHE A 380 -3.28 6.46 1.99
CA PHE A 380 -3.62 7.89 2.05
C PHE A 380 -2.37 8.77 2.06
N ILE A 381 -1.39 8.46 2.91
CA ILE A 381 -0.11 9.20 2.95
C ILE A 381 0.58 9.12 1.58
N MET A 382 0.65 7.93 0.97
CA MET A 382 1.30 7.72 -0.33
C MET A 382 0.57 8.48 -1.46
N ALA A 383 -0.77 8.45 -1.49
CA ALA A 383 -1.58 9.20 -2.45
C ALA A 383 -1.38 10.71 -2.27
N SER A 384 -1.37 11.19 -1.01
CA SER A 384 -1.13 12.60 -0.71
C SER A 384 0.23 13.07 -1.22
N LEU A 385 1.30 12.28 -1.02
CA LEU A 385 2.64 12.59 -1.53
C LEU A 385 2.66 12.73 -3.07
N GLU A 386 1.99 11.84 -3.79
CA GLU A 386 1.90 11.93 -5.26
C GLU A 386 1.11 13.18 -5.70
N MET A 387 0.01 13.50 -5.02
CA MET A 387 -0.81 14.68 -5.34
C MET A 387 -0.13 16.01 -4.99
N GLU A 388 0.72 16.02 -3.97
CA GLU A 388 1.53 17.17 -3.56
C GLU A 388 2.71 17.41 -4.51
N THR A 389 3.28 16.34 -5.08
CA THR A 389 4.38 16.41 -6.06
C THR A 389 3.89 16.88 -7.44
N ALA A 390 2.63 16.64 -7.78
CA ALA A 390 2.02 16.98 -9.06
C ALA A 390 1.59 18.46 -9.20
N ARG A 391 1.89 19.30 -8.18
CA ARG A 391 1.60 20.75 -8.16
C ARG A 391 2.73 21.59 -8.84
#